data_c1df0e06797e333eaccc97431b0b5731
#
_entry.id   c1df0e06797e333eaccc97431b0b5731
#
_cell.length_a   1.000
_cell.length_b   1.000
_cell.length_c   1.000
_cell.angle_alpha   90.00
_cell.angle_beta   90.00
_cell.angle_gamma   90.00
#
_symmetry.space_group_name_H-M   'P 1'
#
loop_
_entity.id
_entity.type
_entity.pdbx_description
1 polymer ?
#
loop_
_entity_poly.entity_id
_entity_poly.type
_entity_poly.pdbx_seq_one_letter_code
_entity_poly.pdbx_strand_id
1 'polypeptide(L)'
;MNVTELLKKKLEKTVTRQQAEEAIKVLLAWAGDNPKREGLLDTPKRVIKAFEEYFSGYLIDPYKDLEKTFGDVEGYDDMVIQKNISIYSHCEHHMAPIIGVAHVAYVPHEKIVGLSKLARVVEAYSRRLQTQERLTMEIANTIFKGLKAQGAAVSIDAVHHCMTSRGIKKHEATTVTNYFTGVFKESHNLQNRFLHYIGQK
;
A
#
# COMPACT_ATOMS: atom_id res chain seq x y z
N MET A 1 -23.42 -13.89 -2.39
CA MET A 1 -22.12 -14.26 -1.78
C MET A 1 -21.56 -12.96 -1.20
N ASN A 2 -21.37 -12.88 0.12
CA ASN A 2 -20.90 -11.65 0.72
C ASN A 2 -19.37 -11.51 0.55
N VAL A 3 -18.85 -10.28 0.70
CA VAL A 3 -17.41 -9.97 0.52
C VAL A 3 -16.52 -10.85 1.43
N THR A 4 -17.00 -11.20 2.62
CA THR A 4 -16.30 -12.06 3.58
C THR A 4 -16.17 -13.50 3.07
N GLU A 5 -17.17 -14.02 2.36
CA GLU A 5 -17.12 -15.35 1.73
C GLU A 5 -16.22 -15.36 0.50
N LEU A 6 -16.24 -14.27 -0.28
CA LEU A 6 -15.30 -14.06 -1.40
C LEU A 6 -13.86 -13.97 -0.93
N LEU A 7 -13.60 -13.26 0.18
CA LEU A 7 -12.28 -13.19 0.79
C LEU A 7 -11.85 -14.54 1.35
N LYS A 8 -12.73 -15.29 2.03
CA LYS A 8 -12.45 -16.65 2.51
C LYS A 8 -12.13 -17.60 1.35
N LYS A 9 -12.90 -17.57 0.27
CA LYS A 9 -12.67 -18.40 -0.92
C LYS A 9 -11.39 -18.03 -1.68
N LYS A 10 -10.97 -16.74 -1.62
CA LYS A 10 -9.68 -16.27 -2.15
C LYS A 10 -8.49 -16.66 -1.26
N LEU A 11 -8.77 -17.05 -0.01
CA LEU A 11 -7.79 -17.38 1.04
C LEU A 11 -7.61 -18.89 1.27
N GLU A 12 -8.28 -19.77 0.53
CA GLU A 12 -7.86 -21.16 0.46
C GLU A 12 -6.46 -21.18 -0.15
N LYS A 13 -5.45 -21.12 0.74
CA LYS A 13 -4.07 -21.30 0.33
C LYS A 13 -3.96 -22.67 -0.32
N THR A 14 -3.84 -22.70 -1.63
CA THR A 14 -3.62 -23.92 -2.40
C THR A 14 -2.25 -24.54 -2.07
N VAL A 15 -1.38 -23.80 -1.37
CA VAL A 15 -0.02 -24.19 -0.97
C VAL A 15 0.09 -24.13 0.56
N THR A 16 0.57 -25.23 1.14
CA THR A 16 0.81 -25.31 2.58
C THR A 16 2.06 -24.52 2.97
N ARG A 17 2.15 -24.16 4.26
CA ARG A 17 3.35 -23.52 4.81
C ARG A 17 4.61 -24.34 4.58
N GLN A 18 4.53 -25.65 4.77
CA GLN A 18 5.65 -26.58 4.55
C GLN A 18 6.14 -26.56 3.10
N GLN A 19 5.22 -26.57 2.13
CA GLN A 19 5.57 -26.46 0.71
C GLN A 19 6.25 -25.13 0.38
N ALA A 20 5.80 -24.03 0.99
CA ALA A 20 6.44 -22.74 0.83
C ALA A 20 7.85 -22.70 1.44
N GLU A 21 8.05 -23.29 2.62
CA GLU A 21 9.38 -23.41 3.25
C GLU A 21 10.33 -24.27 2.40
N GLU A 22 9.86 -25.38 1.82
CA GLU A 22 10.66 -26.19 0.88
C GLU A 22 11.06 -25.42 -0.39
N ALA A 23 10.16 -24.60 -0.94
CA ALA A 23 10.49 -23.73 -2.08
C ALA A 23 11.62 -22.75 -1.75
N ILE A 24 11.67 -22.19 -0.54
CA ILE A 24 12.79 -21.34 -0.10
C ILE A 24 14.11 -22.12 -0.05
N LYS A 25 14.12 -23.39 0.39
CA LYS A 25 15.34 -24.22 0.35
C LYS A 25 15.84 -24.44 -1.08
N VAL A 26 14.92 -24.66 -2.02
CA VAL A 26 15.26 -24.76 -3.45
C VAL A 26 15.90 -23.48 -3.95
N LEU A 27 15.34 -22.31 -3.60
CA LEU A 27 15.89 -21.02 -4.01
C LEU A 27 17.27 -20.75 -3.40
N LEU A 28 17.51 -21.15 -2.14
CA LEU A 28 18.83 -21.03 -1.50
C LEU A 28 19.87 -21.86 -2.23
N ALA A 29 19.54 -23.12 -2.59
CA ALA A 29 20.42 -23.99 -3.35
C ALA A 29 20.66 -23.46 -4.77
N TRP A 30 19.61 -22.95 -5.44
CA TRP A 30 19.74 -22.33 -6.78
C TRP A 30 20.63 -21.09 -6.75
N ALA A 31 20.59 -20.30 -5.67
CA ALA A 31 21.47 -19.16 -5.47
C ALA A 31 22.95 -19.54 -5.23
N GLY A 32 23.25 -20.85 -5.09
CA GLY A 32 24.61 -21.37 -4.93
C GLY A 32 25.04 -21.59 -3.47
N ASP A 33 24.14 -21.47 -2.50
CA ASP A 33 24.47 -21.70 -1.08
C ASP A 33 23.93 -23.05 -0.59
N ASN A 34 24.50 -23.57 0.51
CA ASN A 34 24.08 -24.83 1.12
C ASN A 34 22.95 -24.58 2.13
N PRO A 35 21.68 -24.96 1.84
CA PRO A 35 20.57 -24.75 2.75
C PRO A 35 20.68 -25.56 4.07
N LYS A 36 21.63 -26.51 4.16
CA LYS A 36 21.87 -27.33 5.37
C LYS A 36 22.92 -26.76 6.29
N ARG A 37 23.65 -25.67 5.92
CA ARG A 37 24.59 -25.03 6.82
C ARG A 37 23.86 -24.34 7.98
N GLU A 38 24.50 -24.26 9.15
CA GLU A 38 23.92 -23.80 10.41
C GLU A 38 23.16 -22.46 10.27
N GLY A 39 23.78 -21.46 9.64
CA GLY A 39 23.17 -20.12 9.46
C GLY A 39 21.89 -20.09 8.58
N LEU A 40 21.61 -21.14 7.78
CA LEU A 40 20.47 -21.22 6.89
C LEU A 40 19.37 -22.21 7.32
N LEU A 41 19.57 -22.99 8.37
CA LEU A 41 18.62 -24.00 8.83
C LEU A 41 17.22 -23.40 9.10
N ASP A 42 17.16 -22.24 9.74
CA ASP A 42 15.90 -21.56 10.06
C ASP A 42 15.46 -20.55 9.01
N THR A 43 16.27 -20.27 7.98
CA THR A 43 15.96 -19.25 6.97
C THR A 43 14.63 -19.49 6.26
N PRO A 44 14.26 -20.71 5.85
CA PRO A 44 12.96 -20.97 5.23
C PRO A 44 11.78 -20.51 6.10
N LYS A 45 11.79 -20.85 7.38
CA LYS A 45 10.74 -20.44 8.34
C LYS A 45 10.70 -18.92 8.53
N ARG A 46 11.89 -18.29 8.62
CA ARG A 46 11.98 -16.82 8.81
C ARG A 46 11.49 -16.07 7.58
N VAL A 47 11.81 -16.52 6.38
CA VAL A 47 11.34 -15.94 5.11
C VAL A 47 9.81 -16.04 5.00
N ILE A 48 9.24 -17.22 5.27
CA ILE A 48 7.79 -17.39 5.20
C ILE A 48 7.07 -16.54 6.25
N LYS A 49 7.62 -16.42 7.46
CA LYS A 49 7.08 -15.51 8.49
C LYS A 49 7.14 -14.04 8.03
N ALA A 50 8.24 -13.61 7.41
CA ALA A 50 8.36 -12.27 6.86
C ALA A 50 7.34 -12.03 5.72
N PHE A 51 7.12 -13.01 4.85
CA PHE A 51 6.12 -12.93 3.78
C PHE A 51 4.69 -12.83 4.31
N GLU A 52 4.37 -13.49 5.42
CA GLU A 52 3.07 -13.34 6.09
C GLU A 52 2.83 -11.90 6.55
N GLU A 53 3.89 -11.19 6.98
CA GLU A 53 3.83 -9.77 7.33
C GLU A 53 3.78 -8.88 6.08
N TYR A 54 4.71 -9.08 5.13
CA TYR A 54 4.81 -8.26 3.91
C TYR A 54 3.55 -8.30 3.06
N PHE A 55 2.84 -9.42 3.04
CA PHE A 55 1.66 -9.64 2.22
C PHE A 55 0.36 -9.76 3.01
N SER A 56 0.36 -9.29 4.26
CA SER A 56 -0.83 -9.29 5.15
C SER A 56 -2.00 -8.49 4.58
N GLY A 57 -1.75 -7.51 3.73
CA GLY A 57 -2.77 -6.70 3.10
C GLY A 57 -3.74 -7.46 2.20
N TYR A 58 -3.38 -8.66 1.71
CA TYR A 58 -4.32 -9.53 1.01
C TYR A 58 -5.46 -10.07 1.89
N LEU A 59 -5.27 -10.04 3.22
CA LEU A 59 -6.23 -10.50 4.21
C LEU A 59 -7.13 -9.36 4.73
N ILE A 60 -6.87 -8.12 4.33
CA ILE A 60 -7.53 -6.92 4.83
C ILE A 60 -8.50 -6.40 3.77
N ASP A 61 -9.74 -6.14 4.18
CA ASP A 61 -10.70 -5.35 3.41
C ASP A 61 -10.53 -3.87 3.78
N PRO A 62 -9.94 -3.05 2.88
CA PRO A 62 -9.64 -1.65 3.19
C PRO A 62 -10.89 -0.77 3.36
N TYR A 63 -12.07 -1.22 2.88
CA TYR A 63 -13.33 -0.49 3.06
C TYR A 63 -13.87 -0.58 4.48
N LYS A 64 -13.63 -1.68 5.21
CA LYS A 64 -14.08 -1.85 6.60
C LYS A 64 -13.57 -0.78 7.55
N ASP A 65 -12.34 -0.30 7.32
CA ASP A 65 -11.78 0.74 8.15
C ASP A 65 -12.48 2.10 7.93
N LEU A 66 -13.08 2.32 6.77
CA LEU A 66 -13.81 3.55 6.43
C LEU A 66 -15.29 3.54 6.84
N GLU A 67 -15.84 2.41 7.31
CA GLU A 67 -17.23 2.32 7.77
C GLU A 67 -17.48 3.12 9.07
N LYS A 68 -16.44 3.26 9.92
CA LYS A 68 -16.53 4.03 11.15
C LYS A 68 -16.24 5.50 10.90
N THR A 69 -17.28 6.24 10.60
CA THR A 69 -17.25 7.68 10.33
C THR A 69 -17.94 8.47 11.44
N PHE A 70 -17.65 9.77 11.49
CA PHE A 70 -18.32 10.75 12.33
C PHE A 70 -19.21 11.60 11.43
N GLY A 71 -20.48 11.76 11.81
CA GLY A 71 -21.48 12.49 10.99
C GLY A 71 -21.45 14.00 11.13
N ASP A 72 -20.62 14.52 12.05
CA ASP A 72 -20.56 15.93 12.34
C ASP A 72 -19.30 16.56 11.71
N VAL A 73 -19.48 17.20 10.57
CA VAL A 73 -18.44 18.00 9.91
C VAL A 73 -18.48 19.45 10.35
N GLU A 74 -19.50 19.89 11.17
CA GLU A 74 -19.65 21.25 11.67
C GLU A 74 -19.42 22.35 10.62
N GLY A 75 -19.75 22.06 9.35
CA GLY A 75 -19.55 22.99 8.22
C GLY A 75 -18.13 23.02 7.67
N TYR A 76 -17.24 22.09 8.05
CA TYR A 76 -15.90 22.00 7.44
C TYR A 76 -16.00 21.50 5.99
N ASP A 77 -15.62 22.35 5.04
CA ASP A 77 -15.78 22.15 3.59
C ASP A 77 -14.44 22.12 2.81
N ASP A 78 -13.31 22.23 3.51
CA ASP A 78 -11.97 22.18 2.89
C ASP A 78 -11.35 20.78 2.97
N MET A 79 -10.19 20.59 2.34
CA MET A 79 -9.49 19.33 2.33
C MET A 79 -8.88 18.97 3.70
N VAL A 80 -9.06 17.74 4.11
CA VAL A 80 -8.31 17.11 5.20
C VAL A 80 -7.10 16.39 4.61
N ILE A 81 -5.89 16.69 5.11
CA ILE A 81 -4.64 16.12 4.61
C ILE A 81 -3.92 15.36 5.72
N GLN A 82 -3.50 14.12 5.43
CA GLN A 82 -2.57 13.36 6.24
C GLN A 82 -1.28 13.11 5.46
N LYS A 83 -0.15 13.58 6.02
CA LYS A 83 1.16 13.52 5.35
C LYS A 83 2.07 12.49 5.97
N ASN A 84 3.10 12.08 5.19
CA ASN A 84 4.21 11.24 5.66
C ASN A 84 3.75 9.88 6.23
N ILE A 85 2.73 9.27 5.63
CA ILE A 85 2.33 7.91 5.96
C ILE A 85 3.38 6.96 5.36
N SER A 86 4.10 6.23 6.20
CA SER A 86 5.14 5.29 5.73
C SER A 86 4.55 4.20 4.85
N ILE A 87 5.25 3.88 3.75
CA ILE A 87 4.93 2.80 2.84
C ILE A 87 6.02 1.74 2.89
N TYR A 88 5.60 0.50 3.08
CA TYR A 88 6.41 -0.70 2.94
C TYR A 88 5.68 -1.67 2.01
N SER A 89 6.02 -1.63 0.73
CA SER A 89 5.41 -2.43 -0.32
C SER A 89 6.45 -3.27 -1.06
N HIS A 90 6.01 -4.09 -2.02
CA HIS A 90 6.89 -4.92 -2.84
C HIS A 90 6.48 -4.83 -4.29
N CYS A 91 7.49 -4.60 -5.15
CA CYS A 91 7.31 -4.58 -6.60
C CYS A 91 6.83 -5.95 -7.10
N GLU A 92 5.72 -5.98 -7.82
CA GLU A 92 5.14 -7.24 -8.33
C GLU A 92 6.03 -7.95 -9.35
N HIS A 93 6.93 -7.22 -10.02
CA HIS A 93 7.82 -7.80 -11.04
C HIS A 93 9.02 -8.55 -10.46
N HIS A 94 9.53 -8.14 -9.29
CA HIS A 94 10.77 -8.68 -8.72
C HIS A 94 10.66 -9.06 -7.25
N MET A 95 9.50 -8.88 -6.62
CA MET A 95 9.30 -9.02 -5.18
C MET A 95 10.30 -8.19 -4.32
N ALA A 96 10.92 -7.19 -4.93
CA ALA A 96 11.85 -6.29 -4.26
C ALA A 96 11.08 -5.19 -3.51
N PRO A 97 11.59 -4.69 -2.35
CA PRO A 97 10.90 -3.66 -1.59
C PRO A 97 10.68 -2.36 -2.36
N ILE A 98 9.55 -1.72 -2.09
CA ILE A 98 9.23 -0.33 -2.42
C ILE A 98 9.03 0.38 -1.08
N ILE A 99 9.90 1.33 -0.75
CA ILE A 99 9.90 2.00 0.55
C ILE A 99 9.80 3.51 0.32
N GLY A 100 8.86 4.15 1.01
CA GLY A 100 8.64 5.57 0.84
C GLY A 100 7.55 6.13 1.73
N VAL A 101 6.90 7.18 1.26
CA VAL A 101 5.82 7.86 1.97
C VAL A 101 4.63 8.11 1.06
N ALA A 102 3.44 8.05 1.64
CA ALA A 102 2.20 8.51 1.03
C ALA A 102 1.70 9.77 1.72
N HIS A 103 1.09 10.62 0.93
CA HIS A 103 0.31 11.76 1.36
C HIS A 103 -1.10 11.57 0.84
N VAL A 104 -2.08 11.70 1.71
CA VAL A 104 -3.48 11.44 1.41
C VAL A 104 -4.31 12.65 1.78
N ALA A 105 -5.19 13.08 0.88
CA ALA A 105 -6.18 14.10 1.17
C ALA A 105 -7.57 13.68 0.70
N TYR A 106 -8.61 14.21 1.34
CA TYR A 106 -9.97 14.13 0.86
C TYR A 106 -10.74 15.42 1.22
N VAL A 107 -11.74 15.76 0.43
CA VAL A 107 -12.72 16.79 0.76
C VAL A 107 -13.97 16.08 1.27
N PRO A 108 -14.35 16.26 2.55
CA PRO A 108 -15.52 15.60 3.11
C PRO A 108 -16.81 16.08 2.40
N HIS A 109 -17.83 15.22 2.37
CA HIS A 109 -19.19 15.61 1.98
C HIS A 109 -20.07 15.71 3.23
N GLU A 110 -20.50 14.60 3.78
CA GLU A 110 -21.35 14.55 4.98
C GLU A 110 -20.64 13.97 6.21
N LYS A 111 -19.49 13.32 5.98
CA LYS A 111 -18.82 12.53 7.00
C LYS A 111 -17.32 12.74 6.99
N ILE A 112 -16.74 12.73 8.17
CA ILE A 112 -15.30 12.65 8.37
C ILE A 112 -14.91 11.29 8.93
N VAL A 113 -13.65 10.91 8.74
CA VAL A 113 -13.10 9.66 9.23
C VAL A 113 -11.94 9.91 10.20
N GLY A 114 -11.77 9.03 11.17
CA GLY A 114 -10.60 9.11 12.05
C GLY A 114 -9.30 8.99 11.26
N LEU A 115 -8.33 9.87 11.52
CA LEU A 115 -7.07 9.97 10.76
C LEU A 115 -6.33 8.63 10.65
N SER A 116 -6.34 7.82 11.72
CA SER A 116 -5.73 6.48 11.70
C SER A 116 -6.31 5.54 10.64
N LYS A 117 -7.54 5.78 10.18
CA LYS A 117 -8.20 4.96 9.17
C LYS A 117 -7.62 5.19 7.77
N LEU A 118 -7.24 6.42 7.47
CA LEU A 118 -6.53 6.73 6.22
C LEU A 118 -5.20 5.98 6.15
N ALA A 119 -4.42 5.99 7.23
CA ALA A 119 -3.17 5.26 7.31
C ALA A 119 -3.37 3.73 7.15
N ARG A 120 -4.45 3.17 7.72
CA ARG A 120 -4.77 1.75 7.54
C ARG A 120 -5.16 1.37 6.13
N VAL A 121 -5.85 2.25 5.39
CA VAL A 121 -6.12 2.05 3.96
C VAL A 121 -4.81 2.01 3.17
N VAL A 122 -3.89 2.95 3.44
CA VAL A 122 -2.56 2.95 2.84
C VAL A 122 -1.84 1.64 3.14
N GLU A 123 -1.81 1.19 4.39
CA GLU A 123 -1.15 -0.05 4.78
C GLU A 123 -1.77 -1.29 4.14
N ALA A 124 -3.11 -1.39 4.09
CA ALA A 124 -3.81 -2.52 3.49
C ALA A 124 -3.47 -2.74 2.01
N TYR A 125 -3.21 -1.67 1.27
CA TYR A 125 -2.77 -1.75 -0.12
C TYR A 125 -1.26 -1.88 -0.27
N SER A 126 -0.47 -1.26 0.62
CA SER A 126 0.99 -1.36 0.59
C SER A 126 1.48 -2.77 0.88
N ARG A 127 0.85 -3.50 1.81
CA ARG A 127 1.19 -4.88 2.17
C ARG A 127 0.73 -5.90 1.11
N ARG A 128 1.02 -5.61 -0.17
CA ARG A 128 0.71 -6.46 -1.34
C ARG A 128 1.83 -6.38 -2.37
N LEU A 129 1.77 -7.25 -3.37
CA LEU A 129 2.57 -7.06 -4.58
C LEU A 129 1.93 -5.98 -5.44
N GLN A 130 2.68 -4.90 -5.76
CA GLN A 130 2.15 -3.69 -6.39
C GLN A 130 3.03 -3.15 -7.52
N THR A 131 2.41 -2.39 -8.41
CA THR A 131 3.05 -1.26 -9.08
C THR A 131 2.69 0.01 -8.30
N GLN A 132 3.55 1.02 -8.31
CA GLN A 132 3.30 2.25 -7.54
C GLN A 132 2.07 3.01 -8.06
N GLU A 133 1.86 2.99 -9.37
CA GLU A 133 0.72 3.62 -10.04
C GLU A 133 -0.61 3.00 -9.58
N ARG A 134 -0.67 1.65 -9.54
CA ARG A 134 -1.85 0.95 -9.06
C ARG A 134 -2.08 1.19 -7.57
N LEU A 135 -1.04 1.15 -6.76
CA LEU A 135 -1.10 1.43 -5.33
C LEU A 135 -1.72 2.81 -5.06
N THR A 136 -1.21 3.85 -5.76
CA THR A 136 -1.69 5.23 -5.62
C THR A 136 -3.17 5.35 -6.02
N MET A 137 -3.55 4.75 -7.14
CA MET A 137 -4.91 4.74 -7.65
C MET A 137 -5.88 3.99 -6.72
N GLU A 138 -5.50 2.82 -6.22
CA GLU A 138 -6.36 1.99 -5.35
C GLU A 138 -6.65 2.70 -4.03
N ILE A 139 -5.64 3.33 -3.41
CA ILE A 139 -5.82 4.12 -2.17
C ILE A 139 -6.81 5.27 -2.41
N ALA A 140 -6.58 6.10 -3.44
CA ALA A 140 -7.41 7.25 -3.73
C ALA A 140 -8.87 6.86 -4.02
N ASN A 141 -9.09 5.84 -4.86
CA ASN A 141 -10.43 5.38 -5.19
C ASN A 141 -11.16 4.78 -3.98
N THR A 142 -10.44 4.08 -3.09
CA THR A 142 -11.03 3.51 -1.88
C THR A 142 -11.48 4.59 -0.92
N ILE A 143 -10.66 5.61 -0.70
CA ILE A 143 -11.02 6.75 0.15
C ILE A 143 -12.20 7.51 -0.45
N PHE A 144 -12.15 7.83 -1.73
CA PHE A 144 -13.22 8.54 -2.43
C PHE A 144 -14.57 7.82 -2.33
N LYS A 145 -14.59 6.52 -2.65
CA LYS A 145 -15.81 5.71 -2.66
C LYS A 145 -16.26 5.32 -1.24
N GLY A 146 -15.32 4.93 -0.38
CA GLY A 146 -15.61 4.46 0.97
C GLY A 146 -16.16 5.56 1.89
N LEU A 147 -15.69 6.79 1.74
CA LEU A 147 -16.19 7.95 2.48
C LEU A 147 -17.32 8.67 1.76
N LYS A 148 -17.64 8.33 0.51
CA LYS A 148 -18.50 9.15 -0.36
C LYS A 148 -18.05 10.61 -0.37
N ALA A 149 -16.73 10.84 -0.34
CA ALA A 149 -16.13 12.16 -0.31
C ALA A 149 -16.43 12.94 -1.60
N GLN A 150 -16.31 14.27 -1.58
CA GLN A 150 -16.40 15.08 -2.80
C GLN A 150 -15.22 14.81 -3.74
N GLY A 151 -14.05 14.42 -3.19
CA GLY A 151 -12.87 14.01 -3.92
C GLY A 151 -11.79 13.49 -2.98
N ALA A 152 -10.81 12.82 -3.54
CA ALA A 152 -9.60 12.38 -2.84
C ALA A 152 -8.36 12.59 -3.72
N ALA A 153 -7.24 12.84 -3.05
CA ALA A 153 -5.92 12.99 -3.67
C ALA A 153 -4.91 12.12 -2.92
N VAL A 154 -4.07 11.43 -3.66
CA VAL A 154 -2.97 10.63 -3.11
C VAL A 154 -1.70 10.94 -3.90
N SER A 155 -0.62 11.17 -3.17
CA SER A 155 0.73 11.27 -3.71
C SER A 155 1.62 10.26 -2.99
N ILE A 156 2.43 9.53 -3.74
CA ILE A 156 3.42 8.59 -3.21
C ILE A 156 4.79 8.95 -3.76
N ASP A 157 5.77 9.08 -2.87
CA ASP A 157 7.19 9.21 -3.22
C ASP A 157 7.93 8.03 -2.60
N ALA A 158 8.55 7.18 -3.44
CA ALA A 158 9.17 5.96 -2.97
C ALA A 158 10.42 5.55 -3.78
N VAL A 159 11.31 4.86 -3.08
CA VAL A 159 12.48 4.18 -3.63
C VAL A 159 12.13 2.76 -4.01
N HIS A 160 12.48 2.36 -5.24
CA HIS A 160 12.29 1.01 -5.75
C HIS A 160 13.59 0.21 -5.67
N HIS A 161 13.67 -0.75 -4.76
CA HIS A 161 14.88 -1.55 -4.60
C HIS A 161 15.19 -2.46 -5.80
N CYS A 162 14.22 -2.74 -6.65
CA CYS A 162 14.48 -3.39 -7.94
C CYS A 162 15.31 -2.54 -8.92
N MET A 163 15.39 -1.22 -8.70
CA MET A 163 16.21 -0.29 -9.47
C MET A 163 17.52 0.08 -8.77
N THR A 164 17.53 0.10 -7.43
CA THR A 164 18.68 0.56 -6.65
C THR A 164 19.66 -0.56 -6.34
N SER A 165 19.19 -1.74 -5.94
CA SER A 165 20.03 -2.87 -5.51
C SER A 165 20.50 -3.77 -6.64
N ARG A 166 19.87 -3.68 -7.81
CA ARG A 166 20.14 -4.49 -9.00
C ARG A 166 19.78 -3.70 -10.28
N GLY A 167 19.95 -4.31 -11.46
CA GLY A 167 19.59 -3.72 -12.76
C GLY A 167 20.39 -2.45 -13.02
N ILE A 168 19.71 -1.32 -13.17
CA ILE A 168 20.35 -0.03 -13.53
C ILE A 168 21.09 0.66 -12.37
N LYS A 169 20.95 0.18 -11.14
CA LYS A 169 21.69 0.62 -9.92
C LYS A 169 21.64 2.14 -9.69
N LYS A 170 20.46 2.75 -9.80
CA LYS A 170 20.24 4.19 -9.53
C LYS A 170 19.81 4.39 -8.09
N HIS A 171 20.77 4.66 -7.19
CA HIS A 171 20.56 4.68 -5.74
C HIS A 171 19.74 5.89 -5.25
N GLU A 172 19.87 7.04 -5.94
CA GLU A 172 19.19 8.29 -5.55
C GLU A 172 17.84 8.50 -6.26
N ALA A 173 17.49 7.61 -7.19
CA ALA A 173 16.25 7.74 -7.93
C ALA A 173 15.04 7.40 -7.04
N THR A 174 14.11 8.33 -6.92
CA THR A 174 12.78 8.13 -6.37
C THR A 174 11.73 8.18 -7.49
N THR A 175 10.58 7.61 -7.24
CA THR A 175 9.43 7.67 -8.14
C THR A 175 8.28 8.38 -7.44
N VAL A 176 7.74 9.41 -8.07
CA VAL A 176 6.56 10.11 -7.58
C VAL A 176 5.36 9.76 -8.44
N THR A 177 4.26 9.38 -7.81
CA THR A 177 2.98 9.12 -8.47
C THR A 177 1.87 9.90 -7.75
N ASN A 178 1.01 10.57 -8.54
CA ASN A 178 -0.13 11.31 -8.04
C ASN A 178 -1.42 10.75 -8.65
N TYR A 179 -2.49 10.68 -7.86
CA TYR A 179 -3.80 10.33 -8.36
C TYR A 179 -4.89 11.16 -7.68
N PHE A 180 -5.80 11.69 -8.50
CA PHE A 180 -6.85 12.62 -8.13
C PHE A 180 -8.22 12.07 -8.52
N THR A 181 -9.23 12.27 -7.65
CA THR A 181 -10.63 11.88 -7.91
C THR A 181 -11.59 13.02 -7.56
N GLY A 182 -12.80 13.02 -8.11
CA GLY A 182 -13.84 14.02 -7.84
C GLY A 182 -13.34 15.44 -8.01
N VAL A 183 -13.64 16.32 -7.08
CA VAL A 183 -13.27 17.76 -7.14
C VAL A 183 -11.79 18.03 -7.30
N PHE A 184 -10.91 17.13 -6.85
CA PHE A 184 -9.46 17.26 -7.12
C PHE A 184 -9.13 17.05 -8.58
N LYS A 185 -9.87 16.20 -9.31
CA LYS A 185 -9.65 15.99 -10.74
C LYS A 185 -10.12 17.17 -11.58
N GLU A 186 -11.13 17.90 -11.10
CA GLU A 186 -11.76 19.01 -11.79
C GLU A 186 -11.10 20.37 -11.49
N SER A 187 -10.46 20.51 -10.32
CA SER A 187 -9.88 21.77 -9.83
C SER A 187 -8.35 21.73 -9.76
N HIS A 188 -7.68 22.40 -10.71
CA HIS A 188 -6.23 22.62 -10.66
C HIS A 188 -5.80 23.37 -9.39
N ASN A 189 -6.65 24.25 -8.85
CA ASN A 189 -6.34 24.96 -7.61
C ASN A 189 -6.25 23.99 -6.44
N LEU A 190 -7.20 23.05 -6.29
CA LEU A 190 -7.14 22.03 -5.23
C LEU A 190 -5.92 21.11 -5.40
N GLN A 191 -5.59 20.73 -6.63
CA GLN A 191 -4.37 19.95 -6.90
C GLN A 191 -3.12 20.72 -6.45
N ASN A 192 -2.98 21.98 -6.87
CA ASN A 192 -1.82 22.81 -6.54
C ASN A 192 -1.71 23.03 -5.02
N ARG A 193 -2.83 23.29 -4.33
CA ARG A 193 -2.85 23.41 -2.87
C ARG A 193 -2.39 22.13 -2.19
N PHE A 194 -2.90 20.97 -2.63
CA PHE A 194 -2.47 19.67 -2.11
C PHE A 194 -0.98 19.44 -2.32
N LEU A 195 -0.47 19.63 -3.55
CA LEU A 195 0.95 19.45 -3.87
C LEU A 195 1.83 20.44 -3.06
N HIS A 196 1.40 21.68 -2.90
CA HIS A 196 2.10 22.68 -2.07
C HIS A 196 2.20 22.23 -0.60
N TYR A 197 1.09 21.75 -0.02
CA TYR A 197 1.07 21.30 1.38
C TYR A 197 1.96 20.09 1.65
N ILE A 198 2.17 19.23 0.67
CA ILE A 198 3.07 18.07 0.78
C ILE A 198 4.53 18.39 0.41
N GLY A 199 4.82 19.63 0.02
CA GLY A 199 6.17 20.11 -0.31
C GLY A 199 6.62 19.80 -1.74
N GLN A 200 5.73 19.39 -2.62
CA GLN A 200 6.00 19.30 -4.06
C GLN A 200 5.75 20.69 -4.70
N LYS A 201 6.74 21.15 -5.48
CA LYS A 201 6.69 22.44 -6.20
C LYS A 201 6.21 22.23 -7.63
#